data_0d6f6600564576dbfa554ab632569152
#
_entry.id   0d6f6600564576dbfa554ab632569152
#
_cell.length_a   1.000
_cell.length_b   1.000
_cell.length_c   1.000
_cell.angle_alpha   90.00
_cell.angle_beta   90.00
_cell.angle_gamma   90.00
#
_symmetry.space_group_name_H-M   'P 1'
#
loop_
_entity.id
_entity.type
_entity.pdbx_description
1 polymer ?
#
loop_
_entity_poly.entity_id
_entity_poly.type
_entity_poly.pdbx_seq_one_letter_code
_entity_poly.pdbx_strand_id
1 'polypeptide(L)'
;MVLWRVEFSGHVDIMLRLAREQNITIIFDTDDLTFIPSLARMDIIDGIRSIGATEQRIETVFTDMQRTLLRTDIGFAPTDTLADAMRVYQPVTYTLPNTYNAECLALSRKAYRMCQLNPAEPIIRIGYATGSRTHQKDFAQVSGVLARLLQEKPNLRLVLFRETGNHRPVLLMNEFPEFEPVRDQIEWRDMCSLPALPSELARFDISIAPLETQNPFCNAKSELKFFEAALAGVPSIVSPTAPFRQCVENGRTGLFASTPDEWETALRTLIENPDLRHRMARDAYHAVMWHFGPQRQAILLGTIMESLKGEKQAAQTAEMQIARGNYLARNLPDIPECNVMFLHDALQEANVTVIITSYNYESFILEALESVRLQTIPILDLVVVDDGSTDESISLIKSWMEKQTARFNRLVLLQTNTNAGLGGARNCGVTYAETPFFLPLDADNRLLPHACETLLNATDGLTAYAYPIIQQFGDPAQHSTLGQEPFRPMQLVAGNYIDAMALVAKWAWAAAGGYYVSRNAMGWEDYDLWCTMAEYGLRGTHVPEVLAEYRVHQTSMTNNVTEKMAHKQRVVSLVEARHPWIRLVQKSAKQREVTTS
;
A
#
# COMPACT_ATOMS: atom_id res chain seq x y z
N MET A 1 -3.56 -27.30 -12.22
CA MET A 1 -3.94 -26.68 -13.51
C MET A 1 -4.97 -25.59 -13.23
N VAL A 2 -4.75 -24.36 -13.74
CA VAL A 2 -5.70 -23.25 -13.56
C VAL A 2 -6.45 -23.03 -14.87
N LEU A 3 -7.78 -22.94 -14.78
CA LEU A 3 -8.71 -22.66 -15.89
C LEU A 3 -9.37 -21.30 -15.66
N TRP A 4 -8.83 -20.26 -16.29
CA TRP A 4 -9.37 -18.91 -16.17
C TRP A 4 -10.47 -18.67 -17.21
N ARG A 5 -11.72 -18.50 -16.75
CA ARG A 5 -12.91 -18.19 -17.58
C ARG A 5 -13.08 -19.15 -18.77
N VAL A 6 -12.85 -20.45 -18.57
CA VAL A 6 -12.88 -21.45 -19.65
C VAL A 6 -14.27 -22.03 -19.82
N GLU A 7 -14.86 -21.86 -21.02
CA GLU A 7 -16.10 -22.50 -21.44
C GLU A 7 -15.90 -24.01 -21.61
N PHE A 8 -16.87 -24.82 -21.21
CA PHE A 8 -16.86 -26.27 -21.39
C PHE A 8 -16.90 -26.63 -22.89
N SER A 9 -16.02 -27.55 -23.28
CA SER A 9 -16.00 -28.12 -24.64
C SER A 9 -15.43 -29.52 -24.61
N GLY A 10 -15.53 -30.26 -25.73
CA GLY A 10 -14.93 -31.60 -25.83
C GLY A 10 -13.41 -31.62 -25.56
N HIS A 11 -12.70 -30.56 -25.95
CA HIS A 11 -11.27 -30.44 -25.65
C HIS A 11 -11.02 -30.23 -24.14
N VAL A 12 -11.83 -29.41 -23.50
CA VAL A 12 -11.74 -29.17 -22.05
C VAL A 12 -12.03 -30.47 -21.29
N ASP A 13 -13.02 -31.26 -21.72
CA ASP A 13 -13.34 -32.56 -21.11
C ASP A 13 -12.15 -33.54 -21.20
N ILE A 14 -11.46 -33.59 -22.32
CA ILE A 14 -10.26 -34.41 -22.49
C ILE A 14 -9.14 -33.92 -21.55
N MET A 15 -8.89 -32.60 -21.49
CA MET A 15 -7.89 -32.01 -20.59
C MET A 15 -8.17 -32.32 -19.12
N LEU A 16 -9.43 -32.19 -18.70
CA LEU A 16 -9.85 -32.51 -17.32
C LEU A 16 -9.62 -33.99 -16.97
N ARG A 17 -9.91 -34.91 -17.90
CA ARG A 17 -9.64 -36.35 -17.71
C ARG A 17 -8.15 -36.63 -17.58
N LEU A 18 -7.33 -36.11 -18.49
CA LEU A 18 -5.88 -36.29 -18.45
C LEU A 18 -5.26 -35.70 -17.17
N ALA A 19 -5.74 -34.54 -16.71
CA ALA A 19 -5.28 -33.94 -15.46
C ALA A 19 -5.59 -34.86 -14.24
N ARG A 20 -6.79 -35.45 -14.19
CA ARG A 20 -7.17 -36.41 -13.12
C ARG A 20 -6.35 -37.68 -13.14
N GLU A 21 -6.08 -38.25 -14.32
CA GLU A 21 -5.21 -39.43 -14.49
C GLU A 21 -3.79 -39.18 -13.95
N GLN A 22 -3.34 -37.91 -13.99
CA GLN A 22 -2.03 -37.49 -13.47
C GLN A 22 -2.09 -36.93 -12.05
N ASN A 23 -3.22 -37.03 -11.36
CA ASN A 23 -3.43 -36.46 -10.01
C ASN A 23 -3.14 -34.94 -9.94
N ILE A 24 -3.42 -34.19 -11.03
CA ILE A 24 -3.25 -32.74 -11.06
C ILE A 24 -4.51 -32.09 -10.50
N THR A 25 -4.36 -31.28 -9.46
CA THR A 25 -5.44 -30.42 -8.94
C THR A 25 -5.90 -29.42 -9.98
N ILE A 26 -7.20 -29.35 -10.19
CA ILE A 26 -7.83 -28.50 -11.20
C ILE A 26 -8.54 -27.33 -10.49
N ILE A 27 -8.18 -26.12 -10.87
CA ILE A 27 -8.69 -24.87 -10.29
C ILE A 27 -9.47 -24.11 -11.36
N PHE A 28 -10.69 -23.68 -11.02
CA PHE A 28 -11.44 -22.70 -11.83
C PHE A 28 -11.24 -21.32 -11.24
N ASP A 29 -10.93 -20.35 -12.10
CA ASP A 29 -10.69 -18.96 -11.72
C ASP A 29 -11.53 -18.02 -12.58
N THR A 30 -12.18 -17.03 -11.95
CA THR A 30 -12.95 -16.00 -12.65
C THR A 30 -13.07 -14.74 -11.80
N ASP A 31 -13.12 -13.60 -12.47
CA ASP A 31 -13.26 -12.25 -11.91
C ASP A 31 -14.69 -11.68 -11.98
N ASP A 32 -15.65 -12.42 -12.62
CA ASP A 32 -17.06 -12.04 -12.77
C ASP A 32 -18.01 -13.22 -12.52
N LEU A 33 -19.29 -12.94 -12.26
CA LEU A 33 -20.37 -13.95 -12.08
C LEU A 33 -20.77 -14.67 -13.38
N THR A 34 -19.82 -15.04 -14.22
CA THR A 34 -20.01 -15.63 -15.54
C THR A 34 -20.37 -17.12 -15.52
N PHE A 35 -20.56 -17.70 -14.35
CA PHE A 35 -20.95 -19.10 -14.13
C PHE A 35 -22.40 -19.25 -13.61
N ILE A 36 -23.19 -18.18 -13.61
CA ILE A 36 -24.60 -18.19 -13.19
C ILE A 36 -25.49 -17.86 -14.41
N PRO A 37 -26.04 -18.86 -15.14
CA PRO A 37 -26.76 -18.65 -16.39
C PRO A 37 -27.96 -17.70 -16.25
N SER A 38 -28.68 -17.73 -15.12
CA SER A 38 -29.82 -16.87 -14.85
C SER A 38 -29.54 -15.38 -14.80
N LEU A 39 -28.25 -14.99 -14.68
CA LEU A 39 -27.79 -13.59 -14.71
C LEU A 39 -27.52 -13.08 -16.13
N ALA A 40 -27.59 -13.92 -17.16
CA ALA A 40 -27.35 -13.57 -18.56
C ALA A 40 -28.54 -12.78 -19.18
N ARG A 41 -28.90 -11.66 -18.56
CA ARG A 41 -30.04 -10.81 -18.90
C ARG A 41 -29.61 -9.36 -19.11
N MET A 42 -30.19 -8.66 -20.07
CA MET A 42 -29.89 -7.28 -20.41
C MET A 42 -30.25 -6.27 -19.29
N ASP A 43 -31.23 -6.63 -18.44
CA ASP A 43 -31.59 -5.83 -17.28
C ASP A 43 -30.53 -5.93 -16.14
N ILE A 44 -29.74 -7.01 -16.11
CA ILE A 44 -28.65 -7.25 -15.14
C ILE A 44 -27.29 -6.86 -15.74
N ILE A 45 -26.98 -7.32 -16.96
CA ILE A 45 -25.69 -7.10 -17.62
C ILE A 45 -25.90 -6.20 -18.83
N ASP A 46 -25.74 -4.90 -18.64
CA ASP A 46 -25.90 -3.89 -19.70
C ASP A 46 -24.97 -4.12 -20.90
N GLY A 47 -23.81 -4.72 -20.65
CA GLY A 47 -22.85 -5.09 -21.68
C GLY A 47 -23.44 -5.96 -22.79
N ILE A 48 -24.44 -6.80 -22.51
CA ILE A 48 -25.09 -7.65 -23.53
C ILE A 48 -25.65 -6.79 -24.65
N ARG A 49 -26.36 -5.71 -24.30
CA ARG A 49 -26.95 -4.76 -25.25
C ARG A 49 -25.88 -3.95 -25.98
N SER A 50 -24.95 -3.38 -25.23
CA SER A 50 -23.98 -2.41 -25.74
C SER A 50 -22.92 -3.02 -26.68
N ILE A 51 -22.65 -4.34 -26.56
CA ILE A 51 -21.77 -5.08 -27.47
C ILE A 51 -22.54 -5.78 -28.61
N GLY A 52 -23.88 -5.68 -28.62
CA GLY A 52 -24.73 -6.31 -29.65
C GLY A 52 -24.83 -7.83 -29.52
N ALA A 53 -24.65 -8.39 -28.33
CA ALA A 53 -24.89 -9.81 -28.05
C ALA A 53 -26.38 -10.10 -27.76
N THR A 54 -26.74 -11.37 -27.70
CA THR A 54 -28.07 -11.83 -27.27
C THR A 54 -27.99 -12.48 -25.90
N GLU A 55 -29.05 -12.37 -25.10
CA GLU A 55 -29.15 -13.06 -23.80
C GLU A 55 -28.91 -14.56 -23.94
N GLN A 56 -29.53 -15.20 -24.93
CA GLN A 56 -29.36 -16.63 -25.20
C GLN A 56 -27.91 -17.04 -25.46
N ARG A 57 -27.13 -16.20 -26.19
CA ARG A 57 -25.71 -16.45 -26.44
C ARG A 57 -24.91 -16.38 -25.14
N ILE A 58 -25.16 -15.38 -24.33
CA ILE A 58 -24.45 -15.19 -23.05
C ILE A 58 -24.86 -16.26 -22.03
N GLU A 59 -26.14 -16.65 -21.99
CA GLU A 59 -26.62 -17.77 -21.17
C GLU A 59 -25.93 -19.09 -21.53
N THR A 60 -25.70 -19.34 -22.82
CA THR A 60 -24.95 -20.51 -23.27
C THR A 60 -23.51 -20.47 -22.76
N VAL A 61 -22.82 -19.32 -22.89
CA VAL A 61 -21.45 -19.11 -22.39
C VAL A 61 -21.40 -19.36 -20.88
N PHE A 62 -22.32 -18.78 -20.12
CA PHE A 62 -22.35 -18.93 -18.66
C PHE A 62 -22.68 -20.38 -18.25
N THR A 63 -23.53 -21.06 -19.00
CA THR A 63 -23.82 -22.48 -18.79
C THR A 63 -22.57 -23.34 -19.01
N ASP A 64 -21.81 -23.08 -20.05
CA ASP A 64 -20.58 -23.82 -20.31
C ASP A 64 -19.46 -23.49 -19.29
N MET A 65 -19.35 -22.26 -18.82
CA MET A 65 -18.46 -21.92 -17.69
C MET A 65 -18.89 -22.63 -16.41
N GLN A 66 -20.18 -22.68 -16.09
CA GLN A 66 -20.70 -23.42 -14.94
C GLN A 66 -20.37 -24.91 -15.04
N ARG A 67 -20.53 -25.49 -16.23
CA ARG A 67 -20.17 -26.92 -16.49
C ARG A 67 -18.69 -27.18 -16.25
N THR A 68 -17.80 -26.24 -16.58
CA THR A 68 -16.37 -26.35 -16.26
C THR A 68 -16.15 -26.26 -14.76
N LEU A 69 -16.70 -25.25 -14.09
CA LEU A 69 -16.60 -25.05 -12.64
C LEU A 69 -17.02 -26.30 -11.85
N LEU A 70 -18.18 -26.90 -12.19
CA LEU A 70 -18.67 -28.12 -11.54
C LEU A 70 -17.76 -29.36 -11.72
N ARG A 71 -16.74 -29.27 -12.57
CA ARG A 71 -15.78 -30.35 -12.86
C ARG A 71 -14.37 -30.06 -12.35
N THR A 72 -14.18 -28.96 -11.64
CA THR A 72 -12.90 -28.61 -11.02
C THR A 72 -12.88 -29.02 -9.54
N ASP A 73 -11.69 -29.04 -8.95
CA ASP A 73 -11.52 -29.44 -7.56
C ASP A 73 -11.62 -28.24 -6.62
N ILE A 74 -11.29 -27.04 -7.13
CA ILE A 74 -11.19 -25.79 -6.36
C ILE A 74 -11.68 -24.62 -7.20
N GLY A 75 -12.30 -23.63 -6.54
CA GLY A 75 -12.62 -22.33 -7.11
C GLY A 75 -11.73 -21.22 -6.54
N PHE A 76 -11.31 -20.28 -7.40
CA PHE A 76 -10.72 -19.00 -7.00
C PHE A 76 -11.58 -17.84 -7.47
N ALA A 77 -11.72 -16.83 -6.62
CA ALA A 77 -12.43 -15.60 -6.94
C ALA A 77 -11.75 -14.41 -6.25
N PRO A 78 -11.72 -13.20 -6.87
CA PRO A 78 -11.01 -12.04 -6.31
C PRO A 78 -11.73 -11.37 -5.14
N THR A 79 -13.03 -11.60 -4.96
CA THR A 79 -13.83 -11.00 -3.89
C THR A 79 -14.58 -12.05 -3.09
N ASP A 80 -14.86 -11.77 -1.81
CA ASP A 80 -15.64 -12.68 -0.97
C ASP A 80 -17.05 -12.88 -1.53
N THR A 81 -17.68 -11.82 -2.05
CA THR A 81 -19.00 -11.89 -2.66
C THR A 81 -19.05 -12.86 -3.84
N LEU A 82 -18.02 -12.82 -4.70
CA LEU A 82 -17.91 -13.73 -5.84
C LEU A 82 -17.59 -15.16 -5.39
N ALA A 83 -16.70 -15.30 -4.39
CA ALA A 83 -16.37 -16.60 -3.80
C ALA A 83 -17.58 -17.26 -3.15
N ASP A 84 -18.41 -16.51 -2.40
CA ASP A 84 -19.63 -17.00 -1.79
C ASP A 84 -20.65 -17.51 -2.85
N ALA A 85 -20.80 -16.75 -3.94
CA ALA A 85 -21.64 -17.18 -5.06
C ALA A 85 -21.09 -18.46 -5.73
N MET A 86 -19.76 -18.60 -5.83
CA MET A 86 -19.10 -19.76 -6.42
C MET A 86 -19.20 -21.01 -5.53
N ARG A 87 -19.18 -20.86 -4.19
CA ARG A 87 -19.30 -21.96 -3.22
C ARG A 87 -20.59 -22.75 -3.37
N VAL A 88 -21.63 -22.16 -3.94
CA VAL A 88 -22.89 -22.88 -4.26
C VAL A 88 -22.64 -24.02 -5.26
N TYR A 89 -21.67 -23.87 -6.15
CA TYR A 89 -21.35 -24.82 -7.23
C TYR A 89 -20.06 -25.60 -6.95
N GLN A 90 -19.09 -24.95 -6.31
CA GLN A 90 -17.80 -25.52 -5.91
C GLN A 90 -17.53 -25.17 -4.44
N PRO A 91 -17.86 -26.09 -3.49
CA PRO A 91 -17.73 -25.82 -2.04
C PRO A 91 -16.33 -25.44 -1.59
N VAL A 92 -15.30 -25.99 -2.24
CA VAL A 92 -13.89 -25.64 -1.97
C VAL A 92 -13.51 -24.43 -2.80
N THR A 93 -13.92 -23.24 -2.36
CA THR A 93 -13.62 -21.98 -3.03
C THR A 93 -12.94 -21.01 -2.09
N TYR A 94 -11.84 -20.42 -2.54
CA TYR A 94 -11.05 -19.46 -1.81
C TYR A 94 -11.14 -18.07 -2.44
N THR A 95 -11.09 -17.05 -1.58
CA THR A 95 -10.90 -15.68 -2.04
C THR A 95 -9.41 -15.43 -2.24
N LEU A 96 -9.02 -15.07 -3.47
CA LEU A 96 -7.67 -14.66 -3.83
C LEU A 96 -7.75 -13.29 -4.50
N PRO A 97 -7.57 -12.18 -3.77
CA PRO A 97 -7.73 -10.84 -4.30
C PRO A 97 -6.86 -10.56 -5.52
N ASN A 98 -7.34 -9.71 -6.41
CA ASN A 98 -6.49 -9.16 -7.48
C ASN A 98 -5.27 -8.47 -6.88
N THR A 99 -4.18 -8.42 -7.65
CA THR A 99 -2.92 -7.82 -7.21
C THR A 99 -2.32 -6.97 -8.33
N TYR A 100 -1.50 -6.00 -7.95
CA TYR A 100 -0.61 -5.32 -8.87
C TYR A 100 0.75 -6.05 -8.92
N ASN A 101 1.52 -5.86 -9.98
CA ASN A 101 2.90 -6.33 -10.07
C ASN A 101 3.90 -5.19 -9.80
N ALA A 102 5.18 -5.54 -9.66
CA ALA A 102 6.24 -4.57 -9.37
C ALA A 102 6.38 -3.51 -10.47
N GLU A 103 6.20 -3.88 -11.74
CA GLU A 103 6.25 -2.95 -12.88
C GLU A 103 5.10 -1.94 -12.81
N CYS A 104 3.87 -2.38 -12.55
CA CYS A 104 2.71 -1.50 -12.39
C CYS A 104 2.94 -0.49 -11.26
N LEU A 105 3.46 -0.95 -10.11
CA LEU A 105 3.79 -0.08 -8.99
C LEU A 105 4.85 0.96 -9.39
N ALA A 106 5.95 0.54 -10.00
CA ALA A 106 7.04 1.43 -10.41
C ALA A 106 6.55 2.49 -11.42
N LEU A 107 5.78 2.09 -12.43
CA LEU A 107 5.18 3.01 -13.41
C LEU A 107 4.20 3.98 -12.76
N SER A 108 3.36 3.51 -11.83
CA SER A 108 2.41 4.36 -11.10
C SER A 108 3.13 5.42 -10.25
N ARG A 109 4.18 5.03 -9.52
CA ARG A 109 4.94 5.98 -8.70
C ARG A 109 5.78 6.95 -9.53
N LYS A 110 6.32 6.50 -10.66
CA LYS A 110 7.00 7.39 -11.62
C LYS A 110 6.02 8.43 -12.21
N ALA A 111 4.83 8.00 -12.61
CA ALA A 111 3.81 8.90 -13.13
C ALA A 111 3.36 9.94 -12.08
N TYR A 112 3.14 9.50 -10.84
CA TYR A 112 2.84 10.38 -9.71
C TYR A 112 3.96 11.41 -9.47
N ARG A 113 5.22 10.99 -9.43
CA ARG A 113 6.39 11.88 -9.27
C ARG A 113 6.49 12.90 -10.39
N MET A 114 6.23 12.49 -11.64
CA MET A 114 6.19 13.41 -12.79
C MET A 114 5.12 14.48 -12.63
N CYS A 115 3.93 14.13 -12.14
CA CYS A 115 2.86 15.10 -11.88
C CYS A 115 3.24 16.08 -10.77
N GLN A 116 3.97 15.64 -9.74
CA GLN A 116 4.43 16.52 -8.66
C GLN A 116 5.45 17.59 -9.12
N LEU A 117 6.24 17.30 -10.14
CA LEU A 117 7.23 18.24 -10.69
C LEU A 117 6.61 19.29 -11.64
N ASN A 118 5.42 19.04 -12.13
CA ASN A 118 4.72 19.97 -12.99
C ASN A 118 3.89 20.95 -12.15
N PRO A 119 3.84 22.23 -12.54
CA PRO A 119 3.01 23.19 -11.86
C PRO A 119 1.53 22.76 -11.92
N ALA A 120 0.82 22.92 -10.82
CA ALA A 120 -0.60 22.61 -10.75
C ALA A 120 -1.38 23.48 -11.76
N GLU A 121 -2.10 22.85 -12.65
CA GLU A 121 -3.03 23.55 -13.54
C GLU A 121 -4.29 23.95 -12.73
N PRO A 122 -4.94 25.07 -13.08
CA PRO A 122 -6.19 25.46 -12.42
C PRO A 122 -7.37 24.54 -12.79
N ILE A 123 -7.14 23.56 -13.66
CA ILE A 123 -8.14 22.62 -14.17
C ILE A 123 -8.18 21.41 -13.24
N ILE A 124 -9.39 21.00 -12.84
CA ILE A 124 -9.64 19.79 -12.06
C ILE A 124 -10.21 18.72 -12.97
N ARG A 125 -9.56 17.58 -13.07
CA ARG A 125 -9.93 16.45 -13.92
C ARG A 125 -10.60 15.35 -13.14
N ILE A 126 -11.87 15.07 -13.46
CA ILE A 126 -12.61 13.92 -12.93
C ILE A 126 -12.52 12.82 -13.98
N GLY A 127 -11.84 11.73 -13.66
CA GLY A 127 -11.59 10.64 -14.58
C GLY A 127 -12.51 9.43 -14.38
N TYR A 128 -13.09 8.92 -15.46
CA TYR A 128 -13.78 7.65 -15.50
C TYR A 128 -13.03 6.68 -16.40
N ALA A 129 -12.12 5.89 -15.80
CA ALA A 129 -11.33 4.88 -16.52
C ALA A 129 -12.19 3.63 -16.78
N THR A 130 -12.59 3.43 -18.02
CA THR A 130 -13.30 2.21 -18.45
C THR A 130 -12.75 1.73 -19.78
N GLY A 131 -12.48 0.41 -19.85
CA GLY A 131 -11.88 -0.25 -21.02
C GLY A 131 -12.88 -0.94 -21.95
N SER A 132 -14.18 -0.94 -21.62
CA SER A 132 -15.21 -1.65 -22.39
C SER A 132 -16.53 -0.90 -22.40
N ARG A 133 -17.39 -1.23 -23.40
CA ARG A 133 -18.73 -0.66 -23.56
C ARG A 133 -19.78 -1.29 -22.65
N THR A 134 -19.40 -1.82 -21.52
CA THR A 134 -20.27 -2.59 -20.63
C THR A 134 -20.74 -1.83 -19.38
N HIS A 135 -20.52 -0.49 -19.35
CA HIS A 135 -20.66 0.31 -18.13
C HIS A 135 -21.59 1.52 -18.29
N GLN A 136 -22.56 1.50 -19.24
CA GLN A 136 -23.45 2.63 -19.47
C GLN A 136 -24.34 2.90 -18.25
N LYS A 137 -24.98 1.85 -17.71
CA LYS A 137 -25.84 1.95 -16.51
C LYS A 137 -25.05 2.32 -15.25
N ASP A 138 -23.82 1.83 -15.14
CA ASP A 138 -22.93 2.21 -14.04
C ASP A 138 -22.66 3.73 -14.07
N PHE A 139 -22.31 4.27 -15.24
CA PHE A 139 -22.04 5.72 -15.40
C PHE A 139 -23.30 6.57 -15.22
N ALA A 140 -24.46 6.07 -15.61
CA ALA A 140 -25.75 6.75 -15.45
C ALA A 140 -26.06 7.13 -13.98
N GLN A 141 -25.46 6.42 -13.00
CA GLN A 141 -25.63 6.71 -11.56
C GLN A 141 -25.11 8.11 -11.19
N VAL A 142 -24.16 8.67 -11.98
CA VAL A 142 -23.50 9.94 -11.67
C VAL A 142 -23.59 10.98 -12.80
N SER A 143 -24.04 10.59 -14.00
CA SER A 143 -23.99 11.42 -15.22
C SER A 143 -24.68 12.78 -15.06
N GLY A 144 -25.90 12.81 -14.53
CA GLY A 144 -26.67 14.03 -14.32
C GLY A 144 -26.01 14.99 -13.31
N VAL A 145 -25.35 14.46 -12.29
CA VAL A 145 -24.59 15.27 -11.31
C VAL A 145 -23.34 15.86 -11.97
N LEU A 146 -22.60 15.06 -12.73
CA LEU A 146 -21.41 15.53 -13.45
C LEU A 146 -21.76 16.63 -14.45
N ALA A 147 -22.81 16.46 -15.23
CA ALA A 147 -23.25 17.47 -16.20
C ALA A 147 -23.58 18.81 -15.53
N ARG A 148 -24.29 18.82 -14.39
CA ARG A 148 -24.55 20.04 -13.62
C ARG A 148 -23.28 20.69 -13.09
N LEU A 149 -22.37 19.91 -12.48
CA LEU A 149 -21.12 20.43 -11.93
C LEU A 149 -20.22 21.04 -13.02
N LEU A 150 -20.16 20.42 -14.19
CA LEU A 150 -19.44 20.97 -15.35
C LEU A 150 -20.03 22.31 -15.81
N GLN A 151 -21.36 22.43 -15.84
CA GLN A 151 -22.01 23.72 -16.16
C GLN A 151 -21.70 24.82 -15.13
N GLU A 152 -21.66 24.47 -13.85
CA GLU A 152 -21.40 25.41 -12.76
C GLU A 152 -19.93 25.84 -12.67
N LYS A 153 -18.99 24.94 -13.01
CA LYS A 153 -17.55 25.12 -12.76
C LYS A 153 -16.75 25.02 -14.08
N PRO A 154 -16.42 26.13 -14.75
CA PRO A 154 -15.73 26.13 -16.04
C PRO A 154 -14.32 25.52 -16.01
N ASN A 155 -13.71 25.39 -14.81
CA ASN A 155 -12.40 24.78 -14.61
C ASN A 155 -12.45 23.26 -14.41
N LEU A 156 -13.63 22.64 -14.46
CA LEU A 156 -13.73 21.18 -14.43
C LEU A 156 -13.59 20.57 -15.82
N ARG A 157 -13.03 19.36 -15.87
CA ARG A 157 -13.03 18.49 -17.05
C ARG A 157 -13.46 17.09 -16.64
N LEU A 158 -14.31 16.48 -17.44
CA LEU A 158 -14.62 15.06 -17.38
C LEU A 158 -13.71 14.35 -18.38
N VAL A 159 -12.87 13.43 -17.89
CA VAL A 159 -11.97 12.64 -18.74
C VAL A 159 -12.61 11.31 -19.06
N LEU A 160 -12.83 11.05 -20.34
CA LEU A 160 -13.41 9.83 -20.89
C LEU A 160 -12.48 9.23 -21.96
N PHE A 161 -12.65 7.92 -22.19
CA PHE A 161 -11.81 7.18 -23.13
C PHE A 161 -12.57 6.82 -24.42
N ARG A 162 -11.80 6.69 -25.50
CA ARG A 162 -12.26 6.26 -26.81
C ARG A 162 -11.32 5.21 -27.39
N GLU A 163 -11.83 4.36 -28.28
CA GLU A 163 -11.08 3.33 -28.94
C GLU A 163 -9.95 3.94 -29.81
N THR A 164 -8.77 3.37 -29.73
CA THR A 164 -7.62 3.78 -30.55
C THR A 164 -7.90 3.52 -32.03
N GLY A 165 -7.56 4.46 -32.89
CA GLY A 165 -7.64 4.34 -34.35
C GLY A 165 -8.98 4.80 -34.94
N ASN A 166 -10.11 4.31 -34.46
CA ASN A 166 -11.45 4.73 -34.92
C ASN A 166 -12.03 5.89 -34.09
N HIS A 167 -11.41 6.20 -32.95
CA HIS A 167 -11.80 7.25 -31.99
C HIS A 167 -13.24 7.14 -31.48
N ARG A 168 -13.80 5.94 -31.50
CA ARG A 168 -15.17 5.70 -31.05
C ARG A 168 -15.24 5.73 -29.51
N PRO A 169 -16.12 6.55 -28.91
CA PRO A 169 -16.29 6.59 -27.46
C PRO A 169 -16.57 5.21 -26.85
N VAL A 170 -15.96 4.92 -25.71
CA VAL A 170 -16.28 3.71 -24.94
C VAL A 170 -17.65 3.85 -24.28
N LEU A 171 -17.97 5.02 -23.74
CA LEU A 171 -19.34 5.36 -23.36
C LEU A 171 -20.16 5.78 -24.57
N LEU A 172 -21.39 5.32 -24.67
CA LEU A 172 -22.34 5.67 -25.74
C LEU A 172 -22.98 7.02 -25.43
N MET A 173 -22.32 8.11 -25.83
CA MET A 173 -22.70 9.49 -25.45
C MET A 173 -24.11 9.89 -25.91
N ASN A 174 -24.68 9.23 -26.92
CA ASN A 174 -26.08 9.42 -27.30
C ASN A 174 -27.08 8.96 -26.22
N GLU A 175 -26.64 8.21 -25.22
CA GLU A 175 -27.42 7.80 -24.04
C GLU A 175 -27.35 8.83 -22.91
N PHE A 176 -26.48 9.87 -23.04
CA PHE A 176 -26.22 10.90 -22.03
C PHE A 176 -26.39 12.31 -22.62
N PRO A 177 -27.62 12.70 -23.06
CA PRO A 177 -27.86 14.00 -23.70
C PRO A 177 -27.60 15.20 -22.78
N GLU A 178 -27.57 14.98 -21.47
CA GLU A 178 -27.25 16.01 -20.47
C GLU A 178 -25.84 16.61 -20.63
N PHE A 179 -24.94 15.94 -21.33
CA PHE A 179 -23.58 16.47 -21.60
C PHE A 179 -23.50 17.35 -22.85
N GLU A 180 -24.53 17.44 -23.69
CA GLU A 180 -24.48 18.31 -24.90
C GLU A 180 -24.13 19.76 -24.60
N PRO A 181 -24.66 20.41 -23.54
CA PRO A 181 -24.30 21.80 -23.22
C PRO A 181 -22.86 21.99 -22.76
N VAL A 182 -22.19 20.91 -22.30
CA VAL A 182 -20.84 20.94 -21.69
C VAL A 182 -19.85 20.09 -22.44
N ARG A 183 -20.14 19.76 -23.69
CA ARG A 183 -19.29 18.87 -24.52
C ARG A 183 -17.82 19.32 -24.61
N ASP A 184 -17.58 20.65 -24.57
CA ASP A 184 -16.24 21.22 -24.62
C ASP A 184 -15.43 21.02 -23.31
N GLN A 185 -16.10 20.60 -22.24
CA GLN A 185 -15.47 20.22 -20.97
C GLN A 185 -15.21 18.72 -20.86
N ILE A 186 -15.53 17.93 -21.89
CA ILE A 186 -15.16 16.51 -21.98
C ILE A 186 -13.79 16.41 -22.63
N GLU A 187 -12.82 15.91 -21.86
CA GLU A 187 -11.47 15.61 -22.33
C GLU A 187 -11.41 14.15 -22.80
N TRP A 188 -11.30 13.97 -24.12
CA TRP A 188 -11.21 12.64 -24.71
C TRP A 188 -9.78 12.15 -24.78
N ARG A 189 -9.54 10.94 -24.26
CA ARG A 189 -8.25 10.26 -24.37
C ARG A 189 -8.41 8.93 -25.08
N ASP A 190 -7.39 8.53 -25.85
CA ASP A 190 -7.37 7.24 -26.50
C ASP A 190 -7.09 6.14 -25.47
N MET A 191 -7.69 4.96 -25.66
CA MET A 191 -7.35 3.78 -24.87
C MET A 191 -5.86 3.47 -25.01
N CYS A 192 -5.23 3.14 -23.92
CA CYS A 192 -3.80 2.88 -23.83
C CYS A 192 -3.51 1.42 -23.43
N SER A 193 -2.25 1.02 -23.58
CA SER A 193 -1.79 -0.28 -23.07
C SER A 193 -1.74 -0.30 -21.54
N LEU A 194 -1.75 -1.48 -20.94
CA LEU A 194 -1.67 -1.61 -19.48
C LEU A 194 -0.44 -0.92 -18.87
N PRO A 195 0.78 -0.98 -19.47
CA PRO A 195 1.93 -0.21 -18.95
C PRO A 195 1.78 1.31 -19.05
N ALA A 196 0.96 1.83 -19.95
CA ALA A 196 0.71 3.27 -20.09
C ALA A 196 -0.43 3.78 -19.18
N LEU A 197 -1.30 2.89 -18.71
CA LEU A 197 -2.47 3.23 -17.88
C LEU A 197 -2.10 4.07 -16.62
N PRO A 198 -1.04 3.74 -15.86
CA PRO A 198 -0.64 4.55 -14.71
C PRO A 198 -0.40 6.02 -15.04
N SER A 199 0.19 6.31 -16.20
CA SER A 199 0.45 7.69 -16.65
C SER A 199 -0.83 8.44 -17.00
N GLU A 200 -1.86 7.75 -17.49
CA GLU A 200 -3.18 8.35 -17.73
C GLU A 200 -3.94 8.58 -16.42
N LEU A 201 -3.90 7.62 -15.49
CA LEU A 201 -4.55 7.75 -14.19
C LEU A 201 -3.95 8.88 -13.35
N ALA A 202 -2.62 9.00 -13.28
CA ALA A 202 -1.93 10.03 -12.51
C ALA A 202 -2.29 11.48 -12.94
N ARG A 203 -2.89 11.65 -14.11
CA ARG A 203 -3.39 12.95 -14.62
C ARG A 203 -4.80 13.29 -14.17
N PHE A 204 -5.46 12.43 -13.36
CA PHE A 204 -6.74 12.74 -12.74
C PHE A 204 -6.52 13.42 -11.39
N ASP A 205 -7.42 14.33 -11.03
CA ASP A 205 -7.54 14.87 -9.69
C ASP A 205 -8.49 14.05 -8.83
N ILE A 206 -9.49 13.43 -9.46
CA ILE A 206 -10.51 12.59 -8.83
C ILE A 206 -10.82 11.42 -9.77
N SER A 207 -10.77 10.20 -9.27
CA SER A 207 -11.26 9.00 -9.97
C SER A 207 -12.67 8.65 -9.51
N ILE A 208 -13.54 8.22 -10.42
CA ILE A 208 -14.87 7.74 -10.07
C ILE A 208 -15.08 6.29 -10.48
N ALA A 209 -15.72 5.51 -9.61
CA ALA A 209 -16.09 4.12 -9.88
C ALA A 209 -17.57 3.86 -9.51
N PRO A 210 -18.50 4.45 -10.26
CA PRO A 210 -19.92 4.22 -10.07
C PRO A 210 -20.29 2.78 -10.46
N LEU A 211 -21.18 2.17 -9.67
CA LEU A 211 -21.78 0.86 -9.90
C LEU A 211 -23.24 0.87 -9.45
N GLU A 212 -24.08 0.07 -10.11
CA GLU A 212 -25.46 -0.20 -9.66
C GLU A 212 -25.43 -1.08 -8.39
N THR A 213 -25.60 -0.49 -7.21
CA THR A 213 -25.50 -1.19 -5.92
C THR A 213 -26.56 -2.26 -5.68
N GLN A 214 -27.70 -2.21 -6.40
CA GLN A 214 -28.77 -3.22 -6.34
C GLN A 214 -28.58 -4.36 -7.34
N ASN A 215 -27.60 -4.23 -8.24
CA ASN A 215 -27.32 -5.21 -9.27
C ASN A 215 -26.37 -6.29 -8.72
N PRO A 216 -26.77 -7.58 -8.67
CA PRO A 216 -25.92 -8.63 -8.11
C PRO A 216 -24.61 -8.81 -8.88
N PHE A 217 -24.62 -8.60 -10.20
CA PHE A 217 -23.41 -8.67 -11.02
C PHE A 217 -22.42 -7.55 -10.67
N CYS A 218 -22.91 -6.32 -10.45
CA CYS A 218 -22.08 -5.19 -10.04
C CYS A 218 -21.54 -5.34 -8.61
N ASN A 219 -22.34 -5.93 -7.70
CA ASN A 219 -21.92 -6.17 -6.32
C ASN A 219 -20.82 -7.23 -6.16
N ALA A 220 -20.54 -8.03 -7.18
CA ALA A 220 -19.46 -9.02 -7.16
C ALA A 220 -18.17 -8.53 -7.84
N LYS A 221 -18.22 -7.36 -8.53
CA LYS A 221 -17.06 -6.80 -9.24
C LYS A 221 -15.94 -6.44 -8.27
N SER A 222 -14.71 -6.66 -8.73
CA SER A 222 -13.50 -6.35 -7.96
C SER A 222 -13.18 -4.84 -7.95
N GLU A 223 -12.26 -4.46 -7.09
CA GLU A 223 -11.91 -3.09 -6.73
C GLU A 223 -10.79 -2.49 -7.61
N LEU A 224 -10.55 -3.04 -8.79
CA LEU A 224 -9.46 -2.65 -9.72
C LEU A 224 -9.36 -1.13 -9.90
N LYS A 225 -10.49 -0.46 -10.22
CA LYS A 225 -10.49 0.99 -10.44
C LYS A 225 -10.00 1.80 -9.24
N PHE A 226 -10.29 1.32 -8.02
CA PHE A 226 -9.87 1.97 -6.79
C PHE A 226 -8.36 1.83 -6.56
N PHE A 227 -7.84 0.59 -6.59
CA PHE A 227 -6.45 0.42 -6.26
C PHE A 227 -5.50 0.93 -7.35
N GLU A 228 -5.86 0.82 -8.63
CA GLU A 228 -5.08 1.40 -9.73
C GLU A 228 -4.98 2.93 -9.61
N ALA A 229 -6.09 3.62 -9.30
CA ALA A 229 -6.09 5.05 -9.04
C ALA A 229 -5.24 5.41 -7.81
N ALA A 230 -5.38 4.65 -6.71
CA ALA A 230 -4.63 4.86 -5.48
C ALA A 230 -3.12 4.69 -5.67
N LEU A 231 -2.66 3.69 -6.44
CA LEU A 231 -1.25 3.52 -6.79
C LEU A 231 -0.70 4.73 -7.57
N ALA A 232 -1.51 5.33 -8.42
CA ALA A 232 -1.18 6.54 -9.18
C ALA A 232 -1.32 7.84 -8.37
N GLY A 233 -1.68 7.75 -7.08
CA GLY A 233 -1.83 8.91 -6.19
C GLY A 233 -3.11 9.71 -6.43
N VAL A 234 -4.20 9.05 -6.82
CA VAL A 234 -5.49 9.69 -7.14
C VAL A 234 -6.58 9.19 -6.18
N PRO A 235 -7.30 10.10 -5.50
CA PRO A 235 -8.41 9.74 -4.62
C PRO A 235 -9.62 9.28 -5.43
N SER A 236 -10.42 8.37 -4.88
CA SER A 236 -11.57 7.80 -5.57
C SER A 236 -12.89 8.06 -4.84
N ILE A 237 -13.95 8.27 -5.63
CA ILE A 237 -15.34 8.16 -5.17
C ILE A 237 -15.92 6.89 -5.78
N VAL A 238 -16.43 5.99 -4.94
CA VAL A 238 -16.87 4.65 -5.36
C VAL A 238 -18.28 4.35 -4.87
N SER A 239 -19.02 3.52 -5.59
CA SER A 239 -20.29 2.99 -5.09
C SER A 239 -20.05 1.99 -3.97
N PRO A 240 -20.85 2.01 -2.87
CA PRO A 240 -20.61 1.19 -1.68
C PRO A 240 -21.02 -0.28 -1.87
N THR A 241 -20.48 -0.98 -2.86
CA THR A 241 -20.61 -2.44 -3.02
C THR A 241 -19.87 -3.17 -1.89
N ALA A 242 -20.19 -4.45 -1.67
CA ALA A 242 -19.54 -5.22 -0.62
C ALA A 242 -18.00 -5.26 -0.75
N PRO A 243 -17.39 -5.48 -1.95
CA PRO A 243 -15.95 -5.41 -2.12
C PRO A 243 -15.36 -4.03 -1.78
N PHE A 244 -15.96 -2.93 -2.25
CA PHE A 244 -15.46 -1.60 -1.91
C PHE A 244 -15.57 -1.27 -0.42
N ARG A 245 -16.62 -1.75 0.28
CA ARG A 245 -16.74 -1.57 1.74
C ARG A 245 -15.66 -2.29 2.54
N GLN A 246 -15.04 -3.33 1.97
CA GLN A 246 -13.96 -4.08 2.62
C GLN A 246 -12.59 -3.39 2.49
N CYS A 247 -12.38 -2.58 1.45
CA CYS A 247 -11.07 -1.98 1.17
C CYS A 247 -11.03 -0.45 1.28
N VAL A 248 -12.18 0.23 1.27
CA VAL A 248 -12.27 1.69 1.37
C VAL A 248 -12.78 2.11 2.75
N GLU A 249 -11.99 2.92 3.44
CA GLU A 249 -12.39 3.63 4.64
C GLU A 249 -12.99 4.99 4.23
N ASN A 250 -14.34 5.09 4.35
CA ASN A 250 -15.07 6.29 3.92
C ASN A 250 -14.59 7.55 4.65
N GLY A 251 -14.25 8.59 3.90
CA GLY A 251 -13.74 9.85 4.42
C GLY A 251 -12.21 9.87 4.62
N ARG A 252 -11.53 8.72 4.53
CA ARG A 252 -10.10 8.63 4.72
C ARG A 252 -9.35 8.11 3.47
N THR A 253 -9.70 6.95 2.94
CA THR A 253 -9.04 6.38 1.75
C THR A 253 -9.86 6.54 0.48
N GLY A 254 -11.11 6.99 0.58
CA GLY A 254 -12.02 7.25 -0.51
C GLY A 254 -13.35 7.76 0.03
N LEU A 255 -14.27 8.10 -0.87
CA LEU A 255 -15.63 8.47 -0.51
C LEU A 255 -16.62 7.47 -1.10
N PHE A 256 -17.70 7.16 -0.35
CA PHE A 256 -18.83 6.41 -0.86
C PHE A 256 -19.91 7.33 -1.41
N ALA A 257 -20.52 6.92 -2.54
CA ALA A 257 -21.70 7.55 -3.08
C ALA A 257 -22.58 6.53 -3.82
N SER A 258 -23.89 6.57 -3.62
CA SER A 258 -24.87 5.70 -4.26
C SER A 258 -26.10 6.44 -4.80
N THR A 259 -26.44 7.58 -4.21
CA THR A 259 -27.53 8.45 -4.66
C THR A 259 -26.98 9.71 -5.35
N PRO A 260 -27.77 10.39 -6.20
CA PRO A 260 -27.33 11.65 -6.82
C PRO A 260 -26.85 12.69 -5.81
N ASP A 261 -27.52 12.82 -4.66
CA ASP A 261 -27.15 13.79 -3.62
C ASP A 261 -25.82 13.42 -2.94
N GLU A 262 -25.58 12.12 -2.71
CA GLU A 262 -24.30 11.62 -2.19
C GLU A 262 -23.17 11.84 -3.20
N TRP A 263 -23.39 11.56 -4.49
CA TRP A 263 -22.43 11.83 -5.55
C TRP A 263 -22.08 13.31 -5.64
N GLU A 264 -23.10 14.19 -5.59
CA GLU A 264 -22.87 15.64 -5.62
C GLU A 264 -22.05 16.10 -4.39
N THR A 265 -22.42 15.64 -3.21
CA THR A 265 -21.70 15.97 -1.97
C THR A 265 -20.24 15.50 -2.01
N ALA A 266 -19.99 14.26 -2.41
CA ALA A 266 -18.65 13.69 -2.49
C ALA A 266 -17.79 14.42 -3.54
N LEU A 267 -18.35 14.71 -4.72
CA LEU A 267 -17.66 15.44 -5.78
C LEU A 267 -17.30 16.85 -5.34
N ARG A 268 -18.27 17.62 -4.79
CA ARG A 268 -18.02 18.98 -4.28
C ARG A 268 -16.96 18.96 -3.18
N THR A 269 -17.03 18.01 -2.27
CA THR A 269 -16.05 17.86 -1.19
C THR A 269 -14.62 17.73 -1.73
N LEU A 270 -14.39 16.88 -2.72
CA LEU A 270 -13.05 16.71 -3.29
C LEU A 270 -12.66 17.84 -4.26
N ILE A 271 -13.60 18.42 -5.01
CA ILE A 271 -13.34 19.57 -5.90
C ILE A 271 -12.85 20.78 -5.09
N GLU A 272 -13.48 21.06 -3.95
CA GLU A 272 -13.27 22.28 -3.17
C GLU A 272 -12.12 22.15 -2.15
N ASN A 273 -11.62 20.93 -1.87
CA ASN A 273 -10.61 20.69 -0.84
C ASN A 273 -9.36 19.97 -1.38
N PRO A 274 -8.41 20.69 -1.98
CA PRO A 274 -7.18 20.09 -2.53
C PRO A 274 -6.35 19.33 -1.47
N ASP A 275 -6.25 19.85 -0.25
CA ASP A 275 -5.52 19.18 0.83
C ASP A 275 -6.17 17.85 1.22
N LEU A 276 -7.50 17.79 1.22
CA LEU A 276 -8.21 16.51 1.46
C LEU A 276 -7.94 15.53 0.32
N ARG A 277 -7.94 15.98 -0.95
CA ARG A 277 -7.56 15.13 -2.09
C ARG A 277 -6.19 14.50 -1.89
N HIS A 278 -5.18 15.31 -1.54
CA HIS A 278 -3.81 14.83 -1.33
C HIS A 278 -3.72 13.85 -0.16
N ARG A 279 -4.33 14.15 0.99
CA ARG A 279 -4.34 13.24 2.14
C ARG A 279 -5.03 11.92 1.82
N MET A 280 -6.21 11.98 1.19
CA MET A 280 -6.98 10.80 0.82
C MET A 280 -6.24 9.91 -0.18
N ALA A 281 -5.63 10.50 -1.21
CA ALA A 281 -4.81 9.78 -2.19
C ALA A 281 -3.60 9.08 -1.54
N ARG A 282 -2.92 9.77 -0.63
CA ARG A 282 -1.80 9.23 0.14
C ARG A 282 -2.24 8.04 1.01
N ASP A 283 -3.31 8.21 1.76
CA ASP A 283 -3.82 7.18 2.66
C ASP A 283 -4.35 5.97 1.87
N ALA A 284 -5.02 6.21 0.73
CA ALA A 284 -5.43 5.16 -0.20
C ALA A 284 -4.23 4.37 -0.75
N TYR A 285 -3.16 5.06 -1.17
CA TYR A 285 -1.94 4.41 -1.65
C TYR A 285 -1.34 3.46 -0.61
N HIS A 286 -1.24 3.89 0.65
CA HIS A 286 -0.68 3.02 1.71
C HIS A 286 -1.60 1.84 2.03
N ALA A 287 -2.93 2.05 2.03
CA ALA A 287 -3.89 0.97 2.22
C ALA A 287 -3.78 -0.11 1.13
N VAL A 288 -3.74 0.29 -0.14
CA VAL A 288 -3.72 -0.64 -1.27
C VAL A 288 -2.38 -1.34 -1.41
N MET A 289 -1.28 -0.73 -0.97
CA MET A 289 0.07 -1.30 -1.04
C MET A 289 0.15 -2.67 -0.37
N TRP A 290 -0.46 -2.84 0.79
CA TRP A 290 -0.56 -4.13 1.44
C TRP A 290 -1.78 -4.94 0.97
N HIS A 291 -2.97 -4.32 0.93
CA HIS A 291 -4.22 -5.04 0.68
C HIS A 291 -4.24 -5.75 -0.68
N PHE A 292 -3.70 -5.12 -1.72
CA PHE A 292 -3.58 -5.64 -3.08
C PHE A 292 -2.14 -5.95 -3.49
N GLY A 293 -1.23 -6.01 -2.52
CA GLY A 293 0.19 -6.26 -2.77
C GLY A 293 0.49 -7.73 -3.09
N PRO A 294 1.47 -8.00 -3.97
CA PRO A 294 1.86 -9.35 -4.35
C PRO A 294 2.37 -10.18 -3.16
N GLN A 295 2.93 -9.54 -2.13
CA GLN A 295 3.41 -10.22 -0.93
C GLN A 295 2.26 -10.83 -0.12
N ARG A 296 1.17 -10.07 0.09
CA ARG A 296 -0.03 -10.60 0.75
C ARG A 296 -0.65 -11.73 -0.06
N GLN A 297 -0.72 -11.58 -1.38
CA GLN A 297 -1.24 -12.63 -2.25
C GLN A 297 -0.40 -13.91 -2.18
N ALA A 298 0.95 -13.79 -2.20
CA ALA A 298 1.86 -14.93 -2.06
C ALA A 298 1.67 -15.66 -0.71
N ILE A 299 1.51 -14.91 0.39
CA ILE A 299 1.25 -15.47 1.72
C ILE A 299 -0.10 -16.21 1.74
N LEU A 300 -1.16 -15.61 1.18
CA LEU A 300 -2.48 -16.24 1.10
C LEU A 300 -2.44 -17.52 0.26
N LEU A 301 -1.82 -17.46 -0.92
CA LEU A 301 -1.67 -18.63 -1.79
C LEU A 301 -0.87 -19.74 -1.11
N GLY A 302 0.23 -19.40 -0.45
CA GLY A 302 1.02 -20.35 0.35
C GLY A 302 0.16 -21.05 1.39
N THR A 303 -0.64 -20.31 2.16
CA THR A 303 -1.55 -20.85 3.18
C THR A 303 -2.60 -21.78 2.56
N ILE A 304 -3.16 -21.42 1.41
CA ILE A 304 -4.13 -22.26 0.68
C ILE A 304 -3.44 -23.58 0.25
N MET A 305 -2.24 -23.50 -0.33
CA MET A 305 -1.51 -24.68 -0.81
C MET A 305 -1.11 -25.63 0.31
N GLU A 306 -0.72 -25.10 1.48
CA GLU A 306 -0.43 -25.90 2.68
C GLU A 306 -1.69 -26.61 3.19
N SER A 307 -2.84 -25.91 3.22
CA SER A 307 -4.12 -26.51 3.65
C SER A 307 -4.56 -27.66 2.73
N LEU A 308 -4.31 -27.55 1.44
CA LEU A 308 -4.62 -28.58 0.44
C LEU A 308 -3.74 -29.83 0.57
N LYS A 309 -2.49 -29.67 1.03
CA LYS A 309 -1.59 -30.81 1.32
C LYS A 309 -1.89 -31.49 2.64
N GLY A 310 -2.78 -30.94 3.46
CA GLY A 310 -3.07 -31.42 4.80
C GLY A 310 -1.93 -31.20 5.81
N GLU A 311 -0.97 -30.35 5.48
CA GLU A 311 0.11 -29.97 6.37
C GLU A 311 -0.42 -29.00 7.43
N LYS A 312 -0.34 -29.39 8.71
CA LYS A 312 -0.64 -28.46 9.81
C LYS A 312 0.47 -27.42 9.87
N GLN A 313 0.10 -26.15 9.74
CA GLN A 313 1.02 -25.04 10.04
C GLN A 313 1.69 -25.27 11.39
N ALA A 314 3.02 -25.16 11.44
CA ALA A 314 3.75 -25.11 12.70
C ALA A 314 3.12 -24.02 13.57
N ALA A 315 2.58 -24.41 14.71
CA ALA A 315 1.76 -23.54 15.55
C ALA A 315 2.57 -22.32 15.98
N GLN A 316 2.32 -21.19 15.34
CA GLN A 316 2.51 -19.91 16.03
C GLN A 316 1.73 -20.00 17.34
N THR A 317 2.28 -19.49 18.43
CA THR A 317 1.58 -19.58 19.72
C THR A 317 0.16 -19.00 19.56
N ALA A 318 -0.82 -19.61 20.24
CA ALA A 318 -2.21 -19.16 20.16
C ALA A 318 -2.36 -17.66 20.50
N GLU A 319 -1.48 -17.13 21.36
CA GLU A 319 -1.41 -15.71 21.73
C GLU A 319 -1.03 -14.81 20.54
N MET A 320 -0.06 -15.21 19.69
CA MET A 320 0.30 -14.47 18.47
C MET A 320 -0.83 -14.52 17.44
N GLN A 321 -1.56 -15.63 17.33
CA GLN A 321 -2.71 -15.74 16.41
C GLN A 321 -3.88 -14.88 16.85
N ILE A 322 -4.14 -14.75 18.16
CA ILE A 322 -5.16 -13.86 18.71
C ILE A 322 -4.78 -12.39 18.47
N ALA A 323 -3.53 -12.04 18.71
CA ALA A 323 -3.00 -10.72 18.41
C ALA A 323 -3.14 -10.38 16.92
N ARG A 324 -2.81 -11.33 16.02
CA ARG A 324 -2.98 -11.20 14.57
C ARG A 324 -4.43 -10.89 14.16
N GLY A 325 -5.43 -11.56 14.75
CA GLY A 325 -6.85 -11.27 14.50
C GLY A 325 -7.25 -9.83 14.85
N ASN A 326 -6.69 -9.28 15.94
CA ASN A 326 -6.91 -7.89 16.35
C ASN A 326 -6.19 -6.89 15.43
N TYR A 327 -5.10 -7.27 14.79
CA TYR A 327 -4.33 -6.42 13.88
C TYR A 327 -4.91 -6.28 12.48
N LEU A 328 -5.64 -7.26 11.98
CA LEU A 328 -6.35 -7.14 10.69
C LEU A 328 -7.37 -5.98 10.67
N ALA A 329 -7.79 -5.52 11.85
CA ALA A 329 -8.59 -4.32 12.04
C ALA A 329 -7.76 -3.04 12.21
N ARG A 330 -6.43 -3.10 12.15
CA ARG A 330 -5.55 -1.94 12.34
C ARG A 330 -5.17 -1.28 11.03
N ASN A 331 -5.10 -0.11 11.13
CA ASN A 331 -5.26 1.13 10.45
C ASN A 331 -3.96 1.61 9.85
N LEU A 332 -4.14 2.42 8.85
CA LEU A 332 -3.19 3.28 8.18
C LEU A 332 -2.23 3.97 9.16
N PRO A 333 -1.00 4.22 8.75
CA PRO A 333 -0.03 4.97 9.54
C PRO A 333 -0.58 6.33 9.98
N ASP A 334 -0.24 6.74 11.19
CA ASP A 334 -0.47 8.12 11.63
C ASP A 334 0.65 8.99 11.07
N ILE A 335 0.28 9.87 10.13
CA ILE A 335 1.22 10.69 9.37
C ILE A 335 0.97 12.15 9.72
N PRO A 336 1.94 12.81 10.39
CA PRO A 336 1.82 14.22 10.73
C PRO A 336 1.83 15.09 9.47
N GLU A 337 1.21 16.25 9.55
CA GLU A 337 1.31 17.26 8.51
C GLU A 337 2.71 17.84 8.45
N CYS A 338 3.25 17.96 7.24
CA CYS A 338 4.57 18.50 7.00
C CYS A 338 4.61 19.33 5.71
N ASN A 339 5.57 20.23 5.65
CA ASN A 339 5.86 21.06 4.48
C ASN A 339 7.10 20.54 3.76
N VAL A 340 7.05 20.57 2.42
CA VAL A 340 8.21 20.28 1.58
C VAL A 340 9.06 21.55 1.49
N MET A 341 10.24 21.53 2.11
CA MET A 341 11.17 22.65 2.16
C MET A 341 12.19 22.63 1.01
N PHE A 342 12.44 21.44 0.45
CA PHE A 342 13.28 21.23 -0.73
C PHE A 342 12.87 19.93 -1.43
N LEU A 343 12.84 19.95 -2.76
CA LEU A 343 12.58 18.78 -3.61
C LEU A 343 13.49 18.83 -4.85
N HIS A 344 14.23 17.75 -5.06
CA HIS A 344 14.91 17.42 -6.31
C HIS A 344 14.54 16.01 -6.71
N ASP A 345 14.27 15.75 -7.98
CA ASP A 345 13.93 14.43 -8.49
C ASP A 345 14.42 14.27 -9.94
N ALA A 346 15.35 13.34 -10.16
CA ALA A 346 15.87 12.98 -11.48
C ALA A 346 15.05 11.90 -12.19
N LEU A 347 13.95 11.42 -11.56
CA LEU A 347 13.01 10.42 -12.10
C LEU A 347 13.64 9.07 -12.50
N GLN A 348 14.81 8.73 -11.95
CA GLN A 348 15.40 7.39 -12.11
C GLN A 348 14.70 6.39 -11.17
N GLU A 349 14.97 5.11 -11.37
CA GLU A 349 14.48 4.03 -10.51
C GLU A 349 15.53 3.72 -9.43
N ALA A 350 15.24 4.10 -8.20
CA ALA A 350 16.02 3.75 -7.02
C ALA A 350 15.33 2.61 -6.27
N ASN A 351 16.10 1.77 -5.60
CA ASN A 351 15.57 0.69 -4.75
C ASN A 351 15.54 1.06 -3.26
N VAL A 352 16.35 2.02 -2.85
CA VAL A 352 16.52 2.40 -1.45
C VAL A 352 16.36 3.89 -1.27
N THR A 353 15.58 4.29 -0.26
CA THR A 353 15.56 5.64 0.31
C THR A 353 16.17 5.60 1.70
N VAL A 354 17.18 6.37 1.98
CA VAL A 354 17.58 6.64 3.37
C VAL A 354 16.69 7.74 3.94
N ILE A 355 16.18 7.53 5.16
CA ILE A 355 15.32 8.50 5.84
C ILE A 355 16.05 8.97 7.09
N ILE A 356 16.45 10.25 7.12
CA ILE A 356 17.04 10.87 8.31
C ILE A 356 15.98 11.65 9.06
N THR A 357 15.84 11.40 10.37
CA THR A 357 14.99 12.21 11.26
C THR A 357 15.87 13.10 12.13
N SER A 358 15.54 14.39 12.20
CA SER A 358 16.32 15.42 12.91
C SER A 358 15.42 16.29 13.79
N TYR A 359 15.88 16.57 15.01
CA TYR A 359 15.28 17.56 15.91
C TYR A 359 16.35 18.18 16.80
N ASN A 360 16.79 19.41 16.49
CA ASN A 360 17.87 20.13 17.19
C ASN A 360 19.21 19.37 17.18
N TYR A 361 19.65 18.93 15.99
CA TYR A 361 20.89 18.16 15.79
C TYR A 361 21.90 18.88 14.87
N GLU A 362 21.95 20.21 14.89
CA GLU A 362 22.90 21.02 14.08
C GLU A 362 24.36 20.55 14.17
N SER A 363 24.77 20.03 15.33
CA SER A 363 26.14 19.58 15.58
C SER A 363 26.50 18.23 14.93
N PHE A 364 25.52 17.42 14.56
CA PHE A 364 25.74 16.04 14.09
C PHE A 364 25.20 15.77 12.67
N ILE A 365 24.17 16.49 12.26
CA ILE A 365 23.41 16.18 11.04
C ILE A 365 24.27 16.11 9.77
N LEU A 366 25.32 16.94 9.66
CA LEU A 366 26.21 16.93 8.50
C LEU A 366 27.00 15.62 8.40
N GLU A 367 27.38 15.00 9.52
CA GLU A 367 28.08 13.72 9.53
C GLU A 367 27.17 12.59 9.06
N ALA A 368 25.92 12.58 9.53
CA ALA A 368 24.92 11.63 9.05
C ALA A 368 24.67 11.77 7.54
N LEU A 369 24.46 12.99 7.04
CA LEU A 369 24.27 13.29 5.62
C LEU A 369 25.48 12.84 4.76
N GLU A 370 26.72 13.10 5.22
CA GLU A 370 27.92 12.65 4.50
C GLU A 370 28.04 11.12 4.47
N SER A 371 27.65 10.41 5.52
CA SER A 371 27.65 8.96 5.54
C SER A 371 26.72 8.36 4.48
N VAL A 372 25.59 9.03 4.22
CA VAL A 372 24.64 8.65 3.16
C VAL A 372 25.18 9.00 1.77
N ARG A 373 25.83 10.16 1.62
CA ARG A 373 26.47 10.55 0.35
C ARG A 373 27.53 9.55 -0.09
N LEU A 374 28.25 8.96 0.85
CA LEU A 374 29.34 8.01 0.60
C LEU A 374 28.89 6.58 0.36
N GLN A 375 27.58 6.28 0.33
CA GLN A 375 27.09 4.95 0.03
C GLN A 375 27.49 4.50 -1.37
N THR A 376 27.88 3.22 -1.51
CA THR A 376 28.35 2.62 -2.78
C THR A 376 27.24 2.37 -3.79
N ILE A 377 26.01 2.24 -3.33
CA ILE A 377 24.86 2.05 -4.24
C ILE A 377 24.74 3.26 -5.19
N PRO A 378 24.67 3.03 -6.54
CA PRO A 378 24.80 4.12 -7.50
C PRO A 378 23.58 5.05 -7.53
N ILE A 379 22.36 4.51 -7.42
CA ILE A 379 21.11 5.27 -7.46
C ILE A 379 20.47 5.19 -6.07
N LEU A 380 20.37 6.33 -5.41
CA LEU A 380 19.93 6.43 -4.02
C LEU A 380 19.01 7.64 -3.85
N ASP A 381 17.95 7.46 -3.07
CA ASP A 381 17.08 8.54 -2.62
C ASP A 381 17.39 8.90 -1.17
N LEU A 382 17.20 10.16 -0.81
CA LEU A 382 17.35 10.67 0.55
C LEU A 382 16.14 11.54 0.90
N VAL A 383 15.48 11.20 2.00
CA VAL A 383 14.45 12.03 2.64
C VAL A 383 14.96 12.44 4.01
N VAL A 384 14.97 13.74 4.30
CA VAL A 384 15.27 14.25 5.64
C VAL A 384 14.02 14.89 6.20
N VAL A 385 13.67 14.52 7.42
CA VAL A 385 12.53 15.08 8.16
C VAL A 385 13.05 15.87 9.34
N ASP A 386 12.88 17.16 9.29
CA ASP A 386 13.07 18.05 10.43
C ASP A 386 11.79 18.11 11.25
N ASP A 387 11.85 17.65 12.50
CA ASP A 387 10.68 17.56 13.38
C ASP A 387 10.44 18.86 14.19
N GLY A 388 10.57 20.00 13.52
CA GLY A 388 10.34 21.32 14.11
C GLY A 388 11.53 21.83 14.92
N SER A 389 12.76 21.66 14.42
CA SER A 389 13.97 22.21 15.03
C SER A 389 13.92 23.72 15.21
N THR A 390 14.58 24.20 16.25
CA THR A 390 14.73 25.63 16.57
C THR A 390 16.16 26.12 16.43
N ASP A 391 17.10 25.23 16.13
CA ASP A 391 18.50 25.49 15.82
C ASP A 391 18.73 25.64 14.30
N GLU A 392 19.98 25.65 13.86
CA GLU A 392 20.35 25.82 12.46
C GLU A 392 20.24 24.53 11.63
N SER A 393 19.67 23.43 12.17
CA SER A 393 19.59 22.13 11.48
C SER A 393 18.98 22.24 10.09
N ILE A 394 17.82 22.91 9.93
CA ILE A 394 17.12 22.99 8.67
C ILE A 394 17.87 23.76 7.59
N SER A 395 18.53 24.86 7.97
CA SER A 395 19.33 25.67 7.05
C SER A 395 20.57 24.92 6.58
N LEU A 396 21.23 24.19 7.48
CA LEU A 396 22.38 23.32 7.16
C LEU A 396 22.01 22.21 6.21
N ILE A 397 20.90 21.49 6.48
CA ILE A 397 20.40 20.40 5.64
C ILE A 397 20.08 20.93 4.24
N LYS A 398 19.31 22.01 4.14
CA LYS A 398 18.91 22.60 2.86
C LYS A 398 20.12 23.01 2.03
N SER A 399 21.05 23.74 2.63
CA SER A 399 22.28 24.19 1.96
C SER A 399 23.17 23.02 1.50
N TRP A 400 23.19 21.91 2.25
CA TRP A 400 23.90 20.70 1.86
C TRP A 400 23.20 20.02 0.69
N MET A 401 21.87 19.82 0.73
CA MET A 401 21.10 19.18 -0.33
C MET A 401 21.22 19.90 -1.67
N GLU A 402 21.15 21.24 -1.69
CA GLU A 402 21.30 22.06 -2.89
C GLU A 402 22.62 21.79 -3.63
N LYS A 403 23.68 21.39 -2.93
CA LYS A 403 24.99 21.06 -3.48
C LYS A 403 25.13 19.60 -3.91
N GLN A 404 24.22 18.72 -3.52
CA GLN A 404 24.32 17.27 -3.72
C GLN A 404 23.35 16.69 -4.74
N THR A 405 22.63 17.50 -5.52
CA THR A 405 21.63 17.06 -6.52
C THR A 405 22.20 16.10 -7.56
N ALA A 406 23.49 16.20 -7.89
CA ALA A 406 24.14 15.30 -8.85
C ALA A 406 24.42 13.88 -8.29
N ARG A 407 24.46 13.72 -6.95
CA ARG A 407 24.74 12.43 -6.30
C ARG A 407 23.47 11.60 -6.14
N PHE A 408 22.33 12.24 -5.89
CA PHE A 408 21.11 11.56 -5.52
C PHE A 408 20.08 11.59 -6.66
N ASN A 409 19.33 10.49 -6.80
CA ASN A 409 18.18 10.47 -7.70
C ASN A 409 17.07 11.39 -7.15
N ARG A 410 16.76 11.27 -5.86
CA ARG A 410 15.75 12.10 -5.22
C ARG A 410 16.23 12.63 -3.88
N LEU A 411 16.02 13.92 -3.66
CA LEU A 411 16.30 14.62 -2.38
C LEU A 411 15.02 15.31 -1.93
N VAL A 412 14.59 15.04 -0.72
CA VAL A 412 13.41 15.68 -0.11
C VAL A 412 13.76 16.17 1.29
N LEU A 413 13.56 17.45 1.56
CA LEU A 413 13.57 18.00 2.91
C LEU A 413 12.14 18.32 3.32
N LEU A 414 11.72 17.72 4.42
CA LEU A 414 10.42 17.93 5.05
C LEU A 414 10.59 18.65 6.37
N GLN A 415 9.62 19.48 6.73
CA GLN A 415 9.49 20.03 8.07
C GLN A 415 8.08 19.76 8.60
N THR A 416 7.97 19.14 9.77
CA THR A 416 6.67 18.95 10.42
C THR A 416 6.12 20.26 10.95
N ASN A 417 4.80 20.44 10.90
CA ASN A 417 4.15 21.66 11.38
C ASN A 417 4.29 21.84 12.91
N THR A 418 4.41 20.73 13.61
CA THR A 418 4.68 20.67 15.06
C THR A 418 5.50 19.43 15.34
N ASN A 419 6.31 19.45 16.41
CA ASN A 419 7.05 18.24 16.79
C ASN A 419 6.10 17.04 16.95
N ALA A 420 6.29 16.04 16.09
CA ALA A 420 5.47 14.85 16.02
C ALA A 420 6.07 13.65 16.78
N GLY A 421 7.30 13.80 17.25
CA GLY A 421 8.10 12.73 17.84
C GLY A 421 8.68 11.77 16.80
N LEU A 422 9.63 10.94 17.22
CA LEU A 422 10.43 10.09 16.34
C LEU A 422 9.59 9.18 15.42
N GLY A 423 8.57 8.50 15.97
CA GLY A 423 7.69 7.64 15.17
C GLY A 423 6.89 8.42 14.12
N GLY A 424 6.39 9.61 14.47
CA GLY A 424 5.68 10.49 13.54
C GLY A 424 6.59 11.02 12.43
N ALA A 425 7.80 11.47 12.80
CA ALA A 425 8.79 11.93 11.83
C ALA A 425 9.22 10.81 10.86
N ARG A 426 9.45 9.58 11.35
CA ARG A 426 9.73 8.41 10.50
C ARG A 426 8.57 8.10 9.57
N ASN A 427 7.32 8.08 10.04
CA ASN A 427 6.13 7.89 9.19
C ASN A 427 6.02 8.95 8.10
N CYS A 428 6.27 10.22 8.45
CA CYS A 428 6.33 11.30 7.48
C CYS A 428 7.37 11.01 6.39
N GLY A 429 8.60 10.63 6.77
CA GLY A 429 9.68 10.30 5.83
C GLY A 429 9.33 9.13 4.90
N VAL A 430 8.77 8.03 5.46
CA VAL A 430 8.36 6.85 4.67
C VAL A 430 7.28 7.20 3.65
N THR A 431 6.39 8.15 3.98
CA THR A 431 5.34 8.60 3.05
C THR A 431 5.93 9.23 1.78
N TYR A 432 7.04 9.92 1.90
CA TYR A 432 7.73 10.55 0.77
C TYR A 432 8.81 9.68 0.12
N ALA A 433 9.13 8.51 0.68
CA ALA A 433 9.96 7.52 0.04
C ALA A 433 9.22 6.85 -1.12
N GLU A 434 9.78 6.90 -2.33
CA GLU A 434 9.15 6.34 -3.55
C GLU A 434 9.84 5.05 -4.02
N THR A 435 10.63 4.45 -3.14
CA THR A 435 11.39 3.21 -3.36
C THR A 435 10.75 2.02 -2.67
N PRO A 436 11.02 0.79 -3.12
CA PRO A 436 10.52 -0.43 -2.45
C PRO A 436 11.00 -0.58 -1.01
N PHE A 437 12.20 -0.09 -0.70
CA PHE A 437 12.83 -0.18 0.62
C PHE A 437 13.23 1.18 1.14
N PHE A 438 13.18 1.33 2.46
CA PHE A 438 13.74 2.49 3.14
C PHE A 438 14.62 2.07 4.32
N LEU A 439 15.59 2.92 4.67
CA LEU A 439 16.51 2.71 5.77
C LEU A 439 16.47 3.94 6.67
N PRO A 440 15.92 3.83 7.90
CA PRO A 440 15.95 4.92 8.88
C PRO A 440 17.39 5.14 9.37
N LEU A 441 17.75 6.40 9.56
CA LEU A 441 19.01 6.84 10.16
C LEU A 441 18.72 8.03 11.08
N ASP A 442 19.09 7.93 12.35
CA ASP A 442 18.98 9.07 13.24
C ASP A 442 20.08 10.09 12.96
N ALA A 443 19.83 11.36 13.20
CA ALA A 443 20.68 12.48 12.79
C ALA A 443 22.07 12.51 13.45
N ASP A 444 22.28 11.72 14.51
CA ASP A 444 23.56 11.57 15.23
C ASP A 444 24.32 10.28 14.89
N ASN A 445 23.72 9.39 14.10
CA ASN A 445 24.30 8.11 13.68
C ASN A 445 24.93 8.22 12.28
N ARG A 446 25.59 7.13 11.83
CA ARG A 446 26.16 7.06 10.49
C ARG A 446 26.14 5.65 9.90
N LEU A 447 26.04 5.57 8.59
CA LEU A 447 26.12 4.33 7.83
C LEU A 447 27.57 4.10 7.36
N LEU A 448 28.01 2.85 7.34
CA LEU A 448 29.24 2.48 6.64
C LEU A 448 28.99 2.45 5.11
N PRO A 449 30.01 2.64 4.26
CA PRO A 449 29.82 2.90 2.83
C PRO A 449 29.03 1.82 2.07
N HIS A 450 29.08 0.56 2.48
CA HIS A 450 28.41 -0.56 1.79
C HIS A 450 27.04 -0.93 2.40
N ALA A 451 26.55 -0.18 3.38
CA ALA A 451 25.36 -0.54 4.16
C ALA A 451 24.12 -0.77 3.27
N CYS A 452 23.75 0.21 2.45
CA CYS A 452 22.56 0.12 1.60
C CYS A 452 22.64 -1.04 0.60
N GLU A 453 23.81 -1.23 -0.02
CA GLU A 453 24.01 -2.28 -1.02
C GLU A 453 23.99 -3.68 -0.39
N THR A 454 24.70 -3.89 0.71
CA THR A 454 24.77 -5.17 1.42
C THR A 454 23.41 -5.57 1.97
N LEU A 455 22.68 -4.65 2.60
CA LEU A 455 21.33 -4.92 3.11
C LEU A 455 20.35 -5.22 1.98
N LEU A 456 20.40 -4.48 0.88
CA LEU A 456 19.53 -4.73 -0.27
C LEU A 456 19.77 -6.11 -0.89
N ASN A 457 21.03 -6.50 -1.05
CA ASN A 457 21.40 -7.82 -1.58
C ASN A 457 20.98 -9.00 -0.68
N ALA A 458 20.73 -8.75 0.61
CA ALA A 458 20.24 -9.74 1.55
C ALA A 458 18.70 -9.88 1.52
N THR A 459 17.98 -9.10 0.71
CA THR A 459 16.52 -9.16 0.59
C THR A 459 16.06 -10.04 -0.56
N ASP A 460 14.89 -10.63 -0.38
CA ASP A 460 14.11 -11.27 -1.44
C ASP A 460 12.72 -10.59 -1.55
N GLY A 461 11.87 -11.09 -2.45
CA GLY A 461 10.53 -10.52 -2.66
C GLY A 461 9.58 -10.59 -1.44
N LEU A 462 9.92 -11.37 -0.41
CA LEU A 462 9.13 -11.59 0.81
C LEU A 462 9.85 -11.12 2.09
N THR A 463 11.07 -10.62 2.00
CA THR A 463 11.80 -10.06 3.14
C THR A 463 11.12 -8.77 3.59
N ALA A 464 10.66 -8.73 4.83
CA ALA A 464 10.02 -7.55 5.41
C ALA A 464 11.06 -6.50 5.84
N TYR A 465 12.19 -6.95 6.38
CA TYR A 465 13.32 -6.10 6.74
C TYR A 465 14.62 -6.89 6.80
N ALA A 466 15.75 -6.22 6.54
CA ALA A 466 17.09 -6.75 6.73
C ALA A 466 17.85 -5.87 7.71
N TYR A 467 18.45 -6.46 8.75
CA TYR A 467 19.12 -5.70 9.81
C TYR A 467 20.58 -6.12 9.99
N PRO A 468 21.49 -5.15 10.19
CA PRO A 468 22.93 -5.38 10.35
C PRO A 468 23.32 -5.54 11.82
N ILE A 469 24.61 -5.82 12.04
CA ILE A 469 25.29 -5.52 13.30
C ILE A 469 25.64 -4.04 13.32
N ILE A 470 25.44 -3.39 14.46
CA ILE A 470 25.71 -1.98 14.67
C ILE A 470 26.80 -1.80 15.72
N GLN A 471 27.82 -1.01 15.41
CA GLN A 471 28.92 -0.67 16.32
C GLN A 471 28.60 0.61 17.08
N GLN A 472 28.72 0.60 18.40
CA GLN A 472 28.64 1.83 19.19
C GLN A 472 29.95 2.61 19.10
N PHE A 473 29.85 3.97 19.07
CA PHE A 473 30.97 4.89 19.04
C PHE A 473 30.64 6.19 19.80
N GLY A 474 31.63 7.04 20.01
CA GLY A 474 31.47 8.37 20.65
C GLY A 474 31.91 8.40 22.12
N ASP A 475 31.49 7.42 22.93
CA ASP A 475 31.98 7.25 24.30
C ASP A 475 33.07 6.16 24.36
N PRO A 476 34.32 6.43 24.71
CA PRO A 476 35.38 5.44 24.81
C PRO A 476 35.09 4.29 25.79
N ALA A 477 34.20 4.50 26.76
CA ALA A 477 33.82 3.50 27.74
C ALA A 477 32.72 2.52 27.23
N GLN A 478 32.09 2.82 26.07
CA GLN A 478 31.01 2.06 25.52
C GLN A 478 31.32 1.66 24.07
N HIS A 479 31.97 0.51 23.90
CA HIS A 479 32.30 -0.09 22.60
C HIS A 479 31.61 -1.45 22.47
N SER A 480 30.29 -1.47 22.58
CA SER A 480 29.52 -2.70 22.33
C SER A 480 28.94 -2.74 20.92
N THR A 481 28.52 -3.90 20.50
CA THR A 481 27.77 -4.11 19.26
C THR A 481 26.33 -4.50 19.57
N LEU A 482 25.41 -4.10 18.70
CA LEU A 482 23.99 -4.42 18.76
C LEU A 482 23.60 -5.24 17.52
N GLY A 483 22.53 -6.01 17.60
CA GLY A 483 21.98 -6.72 16.45
C GLY A 483 22.77 -7.97 16.03
N GLN A 484 23.47 -8.65 16.94
CA GLN A 484 24.28 -9.84 16.62
C GLN A 484 23.47 -11.12 16.44
N GLU A 485 22.24 -11.15 16.93
CA GLU A 485 21.42 -12.36 16.98
C GLU A 485 20.68 -12.58 15.65
N PRO A 486 20.63 -13.83 15.14
CA PRO A 486 19.79 -14.19 14.01
C PRO A 486 18.31 -13.94 14.31
N PHE A 487 17.52 -13.65 13.29
CA PHE A 487 16.10 -13.38 13.47
C PHE A 487 15.35 -14.61 14.03
N ARG A 488 14.78 -14.41 15.20
CA ARG A 488 13.88 -15.37 15.87
C ARG A 488 12.75 -14.57 16.54
N PRO A 489 11.51 -14.65 16.06
CA PRO A 489 10.40 -13.84 16.59
C PRO A 489 10.25 -13.94 18.10
N MET A 490 10.42 -15.13 18.67
CA MET A 490 10.29 -15.37 20.12
C MET A 490 11.38 -14.72 20.97
N GLN A 491 12.49 -14.26 20.39
CA GLN A 491 13.48 -13.47 21.13
C GLN A 491 12.98 -12.08 21.47
N LEU A 492 12.04 -11.53 20.67
CA LEU A 492 11.40 -10.25 20.97
C LEU A 492 10.64 -10.28 22.32
N VAL A 493 10.18 -11.44 22.81
CA VAL A 493 9.57 -11.57 24.14
C VAL A 493 10.48 -11.03 25.24
N ALA A 494 11.78 -11.14 25.05
CA ALA A 494 12.80 -10.75 26.01
C ALA A 494 13.22 -9.28 25.94
N GLY A 495 12.88 -8.58 24.88
CA GLY A 495 13.25 -7.19 24.60
C GLY A 495 13.66 -6.97 23.15
N ASN A 496 13.87 -5.72 22.82
CA ASN A 496 14.36 -5.34 21.51
C ASN A 496 15.84 -5.78 21.35
N TYR A 497 16.15 -6.44 20.25
CA TYR A 497 17.52 -6.81 19.86
C TYR A 497 17.84 -6.36 18.43
N ILE A 498 16.89 -5.69 17.77
CA ILE A 498 17.00 -5.21 16.39
C ILE A 498 16.91 -3.68 16.44
N ASP A 499 17.97 -3.02 16.03
CA ASP A 499 17.99 -1.54 15.97
C ASP A 499 17.13 -1.00 14.82
N ALA A 500 16.73 0.26 14.93
CA ALA A 500 15.96 0.95 13.91
C ALA A 500 16.68 1.07 12.56
N MET A 501 18.02 1.10 12.54
CA MET A 501 18.84 1.16 11.32
C MET A 501 18.83 -0.17 10.55
N ALA A 502 17.64 -0.62 10.21
CA ALA A 502 17.35 -1.77 9.36
C ALA A 502 16.77 -1.31 8.02
N LEU A 503 17.08 -2.02 6.94
CA LEU A 503 16.45 -1.81 5.64
C LEU A 503 15.06 -2.42 5.66
N VAL A 504 14.01 -1.62 5.58
CA VAL A 504 12.60 -2.05 5.73
C VAL A 504 11.89 -1.98 4.38
N ALA A 505 11.19 -3.03 4.03
CA ALA A 505 10.30 -3.03 2.87
C ALA A 505 9.09 -2.12 3.13
N LYS A 506 8.81 -1.19 2.22
CA LYS A 506 7.71 -0.23 2.38
C LYS A 506 6.35 -0.91 2.49
N TRP A 507 6.14 -2.04 1.78
CA TRP A 507 4.93 -2.82 1.91
C TRP A 507 4.75 -3.44 3.31
N ALA A 508 5.83 -3.83 3.97
CA ALA A 508 5.78 -4.41 5.32
C ALA A 508 5.47 -3.33 6.37
N TRP A 509 6.03 -2.12 6.22
CA TRP A 509 5.66 -0.95 7.01
C TRP A 509 4.18 -0.61 6.83
N ALA A 510 3.65 -0.62 5.60
CA ALA A 510 2.24 -0.38 5.32
C ALA A 510 1.36 -1.48 5.95
N ALA A 511 1.76 -2.77 5.85
CA ALA A 511 1.08 -3.88 6.50
C ALA A 511 1.00 -3.73 8.01
N ALA A 512 2.07 -3.25 8.63
CA ALA A 512 2.14 -3.04 10.08
C ALA A 512 1.36 -1.80 10.56
N GLY A 513 0.90 -0.93 9.65
CA GLY A 513 0.26 0.34 9.99
C GLY A 513 1.27 1.43 10.39
N GLY A 514 2.52 1.31 9.95
CA GLY A 514 3.59 2.26 10.22
C GLY A 514 4.21 2.14 11.62
N TYR A 515 5.06 3.11 11.95
CA TYR A 515 5.54 3.28 13.32
C TYR A 515 4.41 3.77 14.22
N TYR A 516 4.29 3.20 15.40
CA TYR A 516 3.29 3.67 16.36
C TYR A 516 3.68 5.03 16.93
N VAL A 517 2.75 5.98 16.92
CA VAL A 517 2.98 7.35 17.40
C VAL A 517 2.36 7.52 18.78
N SER A 518 3.18 7.82 19.79
CA SER A 518 2.74 8.17 21.13
C SER A 518 3.54 9.33 21.69
N ARG A 519 2.87 10.45 21.96
CA ARG A 519 3.51 11.62 22.61
C ARG A 519 3.89 11.37 24.06
N ASN A 520 3.22 10.43 24.73
CA ASN A 520 3.41 10.16 26.17
C ASN A 520 4.39 9.02 26.46
N ALA A 521 4.77 8.24 25.44
CA ALA A 521 5.64 7.08 25.54
C ALA A 521 6.52 6.97 24.28
N MET A 522 7.41 7.97 24.08
CA MET A 522 8.37 7.98 23.00
C MET A 522 9.54 7.02 23.28
N GLY A 523 10.04 6.41 22.24
CA GLY A 523 11.07 5.38 22.28
C GLY A 523 10.49 3.99 22.08
N TRP A 524 11.28 3.10 21.50
CA TRP A 524 10.90 1.74 21.12
C TRP A 524 9.83 1.64 20.01
N GLU A 525 9.67 2.69 19.19
CA GLU A 525 8.80 2.67 18.01
C GLU A 525 9.22 1.59 17.00
N ASP A 526 10.51 1.34 16.91
CA ASP A 526 11.12 0.25 16.15
C ASP A 526 10.76 -1.12 16.73
N TYR A 527 10.84 -1.27 18.05
CA TYR A 527 10.45 -2.50 18.73
C TYR A 527 8.97 -2.85 18.53
N ASP A 528 8.08 -1.86 18.66
CA ASP A 528 6.65 -2.03 18.37
C ASP A 528 6.44 -2.49 16.92
N LEU A 529 7.18 -1.90 15.96
CA LEU A 529 7.11 -2.28 14.55
C LEU A 529 7.57 -3.73 14.33
N TRP A 530 8.68 -4.16 14.95
CA TRP A 530 9.18 -5.55 14.84
C TRP A 530 8.20 -6.55 15.46
N CYS A 531 7.61 -6.21 16.60
CA CYS A 531 6.58 -7.03 17.23
C CYS A 531 5.34 -7.17 16.33
N THR A 532 4.87 -6.07 15.74
CA THR A 532 3.77 -6.08 14.81
C THR A 532 4.07 -6.95 13.59
N MET A 533 5.23 -6.79 12.97
CA MET A 533 5.63 -7.62 11.81
C MET A 533 5.73 -9.10 12.18
N ALA A 534 6.25 -9.43 13.37
CA ALA A 534 6.31 -10.80 13.85
C ALA A 534 4.91 -11.43 14.02
N GLU A 535 3.93 -10.68 14.53
CA GLU A 535 2.54 -11.10 14.65
C GLU A 535 1.90 -11.43 13.31
N TYR A 536 2.26 -10.70 12.24
CA TYR A 536 1.85 -10.99 10.86
C TYR A 536 2.61 -12.15 10.22
N GLY A 537 3.61 -12.72 10.91
CA GLY A 537 4.49 -13.75 10.37
C GLY A 537 5.44 -13.22 9.29
N LEU A 538 5.69 -11.92 9.28
CA LEU A 538 6.65 -11.29 8.37
C LEU A 538 8.08 -11.56 8.84
N ARG A 539 8.99 -11.85 7.88
CA ARG A 539 10.34 -12.32 8.21
C ARG A 539 11.36 -11.20 8.13
N GLY A 540 12.19 -11.10 9.18
CA GLY A 540 13.44 -10.35 9.15
C GLY A 540 14.61 -11.22 8.66
N THR A 541 15.57 -10.61 7.99
CA THR A 541 16.83 -11.21 7.56
C THR A 541 17.98 -10.58 8.33
N HIS A 542 18.77 -11.40 9.03
CA HIS A 542 19.98 -10.93 9.73
C HIS A 542 21.16 -10.88 8.76
N VAL A 543 21.86 -9.76 8.72
CA VAL A 543 23.12 -9.56 7.99
C VAL A 543 24.25 -9.47 9.01
N PRO A 544 25.08 -10.51 9.18
CA PRO A 544 26.09 -10.58 10.26
C PRO A 544 27.33 -9.74 9.94
N GLU A 545 27.14 -8.50 9.53
CA GLU A 545 28.19 -7.53 9.20
C GLU A 545 27.92 -6.22 9.93
N VAL A 546 28.99 -5.53 10.33
CA VAL A 546 28.87 -4.17 10.88
C VAL A 546 28.66 -3.20 9.72
N LEU A 547 27.47 -2.61 9.62
CA LEU A 547 27.11 -1.72 8.51
C LEU A 547 26.67 -0.33 8.96
N ALA A 548 26.50 -0.11 10.26
CA ALA A 548 26.13 1.17 10.81
C ALA A 548 26.82 1.41 12.16
N GLU A 549 26.89 2.68 12.54
CA GLU A 549 27.48 3.11 13.78
C GLU A 549 26.50 3.97 14.58
N TYR A 550 26.26 3.58 15.83
CA TYR A 550 25.38 4.24 16.78
C TYR A 550 26.19 5.12 17.73
N ARG A 551 25.88 6.42 17.75
CA ARG A 551 26.59 7.38 18.61
C ARG A 551 26.06 7.34 20.04
N VAL A 552 26.98 7.16 21.00
CA VAL A 552 26.66 7.26 22.43
C VAL A 552 27.12 8.62 22.93
N HIS A 553 26.18 9.46 23.37
CA HIS A 553 26.47 10.76 23.96
C HIS A 553 25.44 11.12 25.05
N GLN A 554 25.79 12.06 25.92
CA GLN A 554 25.00 12.41 27.10
C GLN A 554 23.65 13.07 26.78
N THR A 555 23.52 13.71 25.63
CA THR A 555 22.32 14.45 25.21
C THR A 555 21.40 13.60 24.30
N SER A 556 21.68 12.31 24.10
CA SER A 556 20.83 11.43 23.28
C SER A 556 19.41 11.29 23.86
N MET A 557 18.42 11.06 23.00
CA MET A 557 17.03 10.82 23.41
C MET A 557 16.95 9.61 24.36
N THR A 558 17.70 8.56 24.11
CA THR A 558 17.77 7.36 24.97
C THR A 558 18.13 7.72 26.40
N ASN A 559 19.21 8.49 26.60
CA ASN A 559 19.67 8.87 27.93
C ASN A 559 18.75 9.91 28.61
N ASN A 560 18.22 10.86 27.85
CA ASN A 560 17.47 11.99 28.40
C ASN A 560 15.97 11.72 28.58
N VAL A 561 15.38 10.83 27.80
CA VAL A 561 13.95 10.59 27.78
C VAL A 561 13.64 9.12 28.08
N THR A 562 14.09 8.19 27.27
CA THR A 562 13.63 6.79 27.26
C THR A 562 14.06 6.04 28.53
N GLU A 563 15.30 6.22 29.00
CA GLU A 563 15.81 5.52 30.19
C GLU A 563 15.36 6.12 31.52
N LYS A 564 14.67 7.25 31.54
CA LYS A 564 14.06 7.75 32.79
C LYS A 564 13.00 6.76 33.30
N MET A 565 13.14 6.32 34.53
CA MET A 565 12.36 5.19 35.09
C MET A 565 10.84 5.31 34.85
N ALA A 566 10.25 6.48 35.11
CA ALA A 566 8.81 6.69 34.94
C ALA A 566 8.40 6.68 33.45
N HIS A 567 9.27 7.11 32.53
CA HIS A 567 9.03 7.06 31.10
C HIS A 567 9.18 5.64 30.58
N LYS A 568 10.26 4.95 30.95
CA LYS A 568 10.51 3.55 30.61
C LYS A 568 9.36 2.63 31.02
N GLN A 569 8.80 2.84 32.23
CA GLN A 569 7.62 2.09 32.67
C GLN A 569 6.40 2.33 31.76
N ARG A 570 6.16 3.56 31.32
CA ARG A 570 5.07 3.85 30.37
C ARG A 570 5.28 3.16 29.03
N VAL A 571 6.50 3.22 28.48
CA VAL A 571 6.84 2.56 27.22
C VAL A 571 6.65 1.03 27.33
N VAL A 572 7.17 0.41 28.40
CA VAL A 572 6.98 -1.03 28.67
C VAL A 572 5.50 -1.38 28.74
N SER A 573 4.72 -0.64 29.55
CA SER A 573 3.28 -0.90 29.68
C SER A 573 2.53 -0.75 28.36
N LEU A 574 2.93 0.22 27.54
CA LEU A 574 2.35 0.42 26.22
C LEU A 574 2.64 -0.77 25.28
N VAL A 575 3.91 -1.21 25.20
CA VAL A 575 4.31 -2.33 24.36
C VAL A 575 3.61 -3.62 24.79
N GLU A 576 3.56 -3.93 26.09
CA GLU A 576 2.85 -5.11 26.61
C GLU A 576 1.34 -5.06 26.39
N ALA A 577 0.73 -3.88 26.44
CA ALA A 577 -0.70 -3.70 26.15
C ALA A 577 -1.01 -3.90 24.65
N ARG A 578 -0.10 -3.47 23.78
CA ARG A 578 -0.23 -3.61 22.32
C ARG A 578 0.10 -5.03 21.85
N HIS A 579 1.05 -5.67 22.53
CA HIS A 579 1.60 -7.00 22.20
C HIS A 579 1.48 -7.93 23.41
N PRO A 580 0.29 -8.55 23.67
CA PRO A 580 0.04 -9.32 24.89
C PRO A 580 0.98 -10.53 25.09
N TRP A 581 1.72 -10.95 24.05
CA TRP A 581 2.71 -12.02 24.12
C TRP A 581 4.09 -11.56 24.62
N ILE A 582 4.34 -10.26 24.72
CA ILE A 582 5.55 -9.66 25.26
C ILE A 582 5.48 -9.66 26.82
N ARG A 583 6.59 -9.93 27.49
CA ARG A 583 6.67 -10.10 28.94
C ARG A 583 7.93 -9.43 29.51
N LEU A 584 8.02 -8.11 29.41
CA LEU A 584 9.21 -7.36 29.86
C LEU A 584 9.27 -7.17 31.38
N VAL A 585 8.12 -7.01 32.05
CA VAL A 585 8.04 -6.77 33.50
C VAL A 585 8.50 -7.98 34.32
N GLN A 586 8.28 -9.21 33.84
CA GLN A 586 8.66 -10.42 34.58
C GLN A 586 10.19 -10.60 34.70
N LYS A 587 10.96 -10.08 33.75
CA LYS A 587 12.44 -10.15 33.82
C LYS A 587 13.05 -9.24 34.88
N SER A 588 12.48 -8.06 35.09
CA SER A 588 12.99 -7.11 36.10
C SER A 588 12.81 -7.64 37.53
N ALA A 589 11.79 -8.44 37.81
CA ALA A 589 11.57 -9.09 39.08
C ALA A 589 12.58 -10.24 39.34
N LYS A 590 12.79 -11.14 38.34
CA LYS A 590 13.73 -12.25 38.46
C LYS A 590 15.20 -11.82 38.56
N GLN A 591 15.60 -10.76 37.89
CA GLN A 591 16.98 -10.23 38.01
C GLN A 591 17.26 -9.63 39.41
N ARG A 592 16.23 -9.10 40.11
CA ARG A 592 16.40 -8.58 41.48
C ARG A 592 16.52 -9.71 42.51
N GLU A 593 15.90 -10.88 42.29
CA GLU A 593 16.04 -12.04 43.19
C GLU A 593 17.42 -12.73 43.05
N VAL A 594 18.06 -12.69 41.87
CA VAL A 594 19.40 -13.29 41.65
C VAL A 594 20.53 -12.40 42.18
N THR A 595 20.30 -11.07 42.35
CA THR A 595 21.31 -10.14 42.92
C THR A 595 21.21 -9.99 44.45
N THR A 596 20.22 -10.63 45.08
CA THR A 596 20.01 -10.61 46.54
C THR A 596 20.20 -11.98 47.21
N SER A 597 20.73 -12.97 46.47
CA SER A 597 21.10 -14.31 47.00
C SER A 597 22.60 -14.52 47.00
#